data_b95f007b6c791778799dce8d93fa2a07
#
_entry.id   b95f007b6c791778799dce8d93fa2a07
#
_cell.length_a   1.000
_cell.length_b   1.000
_cell.length_c   1.000
_cell.angle_alpha   90.00
_cell.angle_beta   90.00
_cell.angle_gamma   90.00
#
_symmetry.space_group_name_H-M   'P 1'
#
loop_
_entity.id
_entity.type
_entity.pdbx_description
1 polymer ?
#
loop_
_entity_poly.entity_id
_entity_poly.type
_entity_poly.pdbx_seq_one_letter_code
_entity_poly.pdbx_strand_id
1 'polypeptide(L)'
;MEYIFSLLREYPTVALFLTVGLGFFIGRIKIGSFSLGSVTSCLLVGVLVGQLDIPMSGPLKQVFFMLFLFSIGYSVGPDFFKSLRGGGAKQALFAVLMSMMCCATTLVIAWIMKYNKGETIGLFSGSQTCSSLLGVGSEALGRMGFSAESLKEQLDIIPVCYAVTYIFGTLGTVIILGNFGPKLLGGLEKVKARTRELEKELNSTDRTHDPSQINAHASVLYRAYSVSDVYFITPRTVRETEKYLRGRGLDVYVDRVRHDDEISAPRHDDMIHKGDNIVLCGRSEMIINVSQYIGEEVADQQLLDYPLKRLQVLVAKKSIIGVPVKELRKRKYMHGVVIRDAVRDGQDIIIEGDTSFRKGDMLRMVGRPVQVEKAARKMGHIDQVSVSSDLMFVGLAIFIGGLFGAMSIWIGSIPLSFGTSGGSLVAGLVFGWLRSKRPTYGYIPPSAVWLMNNLGLNVFVAVVGIEAAPSFISGLKSIGPMLFVVGAIGTMIPVLFGLWLGHKVFKFNPAITLGCTAGTRTCTAALGAVQDAIGSTLPAIGYAVTYAVSNILLIIWGLLTVTVI
;
A
#
# COMPACT_ATOMS: atom_id res chain seq x y z
N MET A 1 -22.07 35.64 12.92
CA MET A 1 -22.43 34.33 12.30
C MET A 1 -22.83 34.53 10.83
N GLU A 2 -23.76 35.45 10.51
CA GLU A 2 -24.17 35.70 9.11
C GLU A 2 -23.02 36.09 8.17
N TYR A 3 -22.08 36.90 8.65
CA TYR A 3 -20.88 37.28 7.88
C TYR A 3 -20.02 36.04 7.50
N ILE A 4 -19.83 35.06 8.40
CA ILE A 4 -19.08 33.85 8.12
C ILE A 4 -19.83 32.98 7.09
N PHE A 5 -21.17 32.90 7.21
CA PHE A 5 -21.98 32.14 6.25
C PHE A 5 -21.99 32.79 4.87
N SER A 6 -22.04 34.13 4.77
CA SER A 6 -21.90 34.81 3.49
C SER A 6 -20.54 34.61 2.85
N LEU A 7 -19.46 34.61 3.65
CA LEU A 7 -18.10 34.33 3.18
C LEU A 7 -17.95 32.91 2.64
N LEU A 8 -18.55 31.91 3.31
CA LEU A 8 -18.51 30.52 2.85
C LEU A 8 -19.29 30.31 1.53
N ARG A 9 -20.36 31.08 1.30
CA ARG A 9 -21.09 31.07 0.01
C ARG A 9 -20.29 31.74 -1.11
N GLU A 10 -19.62 32.84 -0.79
CA GLU A 10 -18.79 33.59 -1.75
C GLU A 10 -17.52 32.81 -2.14
N TYR A 11 -16.94 32.05 -1.19
CA TYR A 11 -15.73 31.27 -1.39
C TYR A 11 -15.96 29.76 -1.18
N PRO A 12 -16.60 29.05 -2.13
CA PRO A 12 -16.94 27.65 -2.00
C PRO A 12 -15.75 26.72 -1.70
N THR A 13 -14.55 27.07 -2.18
CA THR A 13 -13.33 26.32 -1.90
C THR A 13 -12.93 26.35 -0.43
N VAL A 14 -13.18 27.46 0.28
CA VAL A 14 -12.93 27.57 1.73
C VAL A 14 -13.89 26.66 2.49
N ALA A 15 -15.16 26.67 2.11
CA ALA A 15 -16.17 25.78 2.68
C ALA A 15 -15.83 24.28 2.46
N LEU A 16 -15.27 23.96 1.30
CA LEU A 16 -14.81 22.60 1.00
C LEU A 16 -13.68 22.16 1.94
N PHE A 17 -12.65 22.99 2.14
CA PHE A 17 -11.56 22.64 3.06
C PHE A 17 -12.01 22.60 4.53
N LEU A 18 -12.94 23.44 4.93
CA LEU A 18 -13.59 23.33 6.24
C LEU A 18 -14.29 21.98 6.39
N THR A 19 -15.07 21.57 5.37
CA THR A 19 -15.77 20.29 5.33
C THR A 19 -14.81 19.12 5.45
N VAL A 20 -13.71 19.13 4.69
CA VAL A 20 -12.69 18.08 4.73
C VAL A 20 -12.00 18.04 6.10
N GLY A 21 -11.60 19.21 6.64
CA GLY A 21 -10.93 19.31 7.94
C GLY A 21 -11.80 18.77 9.09
N LEU A 22 -13.05 19.21 9.16
CA LEU A 22 -14.02 18.73 10.15
C LEU A 22 -14.36 17.25 9.94
N GLY A 23 -14.50 16.81 8.69
CA GLY A 23 -14.74 15.42 8.35
C GLY A 23 -13.62 14.48 8.81
N PHE A 24 -12.36 14.86 8.59
CA PHE A 24 -11.21 14.13 9.12
C PHE A 24 -11.14 14.13 10.65
N PHE A 25 -11.48 15.25 11.28
CA PHE A 25 -11.51 15.36 12.73
C PHE A 25 -12.57 14.43 13.33
N ILE A 26 -13.81 14.50 12.85
CA ILE A 26 -14.91 13.66 13.33
C ILE A 26 -14.64 12.18 13.01
N GLY A 27 -14.10 11.89 11.82
CA GLY A 27 -13.79 10.53 11.39
C GLY A 27 -12.73 9.82 12.23
N ARG A 28 -11.91 10.57 12.99
CA ARG A 28 -10.91 10.02 13.94
C ARG A 28 -11.49 9.72 15.32
N ILE A 29 -12.67 10.25 15.64
CA ILE A 29 -13.31 10.02 16.94
C ILE A 29 -13.69 8.53 17.03
N LYS A 30 -13.17 7.85 18.02
CA LYS A 30 -13.48 6.46 18.31
C LYS A 30 -14.51 6.38 19.44
N ILE A 31 -15.59 5.65 19.20
CA ILE A 31 -16.60 5.32 20.21
C ILE A 31 -16.49 3.81 20.44
N GLY A 32 -15.76 3.43 21.50
CA GLY A 32 -15.34 2.04 21.71
C GLY A 32 -14.34 1.59 20.64
N SER A 33 -14.65 0.51 19.94
CA SER A 33 -13.86 0.00 18.81
C SER A 33 -14.27 0.57 17.45
N PHE A 34 -15.29 1.44 17.40
CA PHE A 34 -15.87 1.97 16.16
C PHE A 34 -15.42 3.41 15.88
N SER A 35 -15.12 3.71 14.61
CA SER A 35 -15.01 5.07 14.07
C SER A 35 -15.80 5.15 12.76
N LEU A 36 -16.44 6.30 12.50
CA LEU A 36 -17.16 6.55 11.25
C LEU A 36 -16.21 6.54 10.02
N GLY A 37 -14.93 6.77 10.27
CA GLY A 37 -13.94 6.96 9.20
C GLY A 37 -14.07 8.30 8.49
N SER A 38 -13.00 8.73 7.81
CA SER A 38 -12.94 10.05 7.18
C SER A 38 -13.98 10.22 6.06
N VAL A 39 -14.23 9.18 5.28
CA VAL A 39 -15.10 9.23 4.09
C VAL A 39 -16.54 9.54 4.47
N THR A 40 -17.13 8.74 5.37
CA THR A 40 -18.50 8.95 5.83
C THR A 40 -18.65 10.26 6.58
N SER A 41 -17.65 10.61 7.40
CA SER A 41 -17.67 11.88 8.14
C SER A 41 -17.57 13.08 7.20
N CYS A 42 -16.73 13.06 6.15
CA CYS A 42 -16.67 14.12 5.15
C CYS A 42 -17.99 14.24 4.38
N LEU A 43 -18.68 13.14 4.08
CA LEU A 43 -19.99 13.17 3.46
C LEU A 43 -21.02 13.87 4.36
N LEU A 44 -21.14 13.43 5.62
CA LEU A 44 -22.13 13.97 6.56
C LEU A 44 -21.86 15.43 6.92
N VAL A 45 -20.60 15.80 7.12
CA VAL A 45 -20.22 17.21 7.31
C VAL A 45 -20.50 18.01 6.04
N GLY A 46 -20.29 17.43 4.85
CA GLY A 46 -20.65 18.01 3.57
C GLY A 46 -22.15 18.31 3.47
N VAL A 47 -22.99 17.35 3.87
CA VAL A 47 -24.45 17.56 3.96
C VAL A 47 -24.83 18.68 4.93
N LEU A 48 -24.15 18.78 6.07
CA LEU A 48 -24.39 19.87 7.04
C LEU A 48 -23.97 21.23 6.48
N VAL A 49 -22.78 21.33 5.91
CA VAL A 49 -22.24 22.58 5.33
C VAL A 49 -23.04 22.99 4.09
N GLY A 50 -23.48 22.02 3.29
CA GLY A 50 -24.29 22.25 2.10
C GLY A 50 -25.69 22.81 2.36
N GLN A 51 -26.20 22.76 3.61
CA GLN A 51 -27.44 23.48 3.99
C GLN A 51 -27.30 25.02 3.86
N LEU A 52 -26.07 25.49 3.67
CA LEU A 52 -25.81 26.91 3.41
C LEU A 52 -25.97 27.29 1.92
N ASP A 53 -26.44 26.39 1.06
CA ASP A 53 -26.62 26.59 -0.39
C ASP A 53 -25.32 27.03 -1.10
N ILE A 54 -24.24 26.27 -0.88
CA ILE A 54 -22.92 26.56 -1.43
C ILE A 54 -22.79 25.94 -2.83
N PRO A 55 -22.57 26.74 -3.89
CA PRO A 55 -22.43 26.24 -5.25
C PRO A 55 -21.08 25.53 -5.43
N MET A 56 -21.07 24.25 -5.81
CA MET A 56 -19.85 23.49 -6.08
C MET A 56 -19.53 23.38 -7.57
N SER A 57 -18.23 23.34 -7.90
CA SER A 57 -17.75 23.22 -9.27
C SER A 57 -17.62 21.75 -9.67
N GLY A 58 -18.34 21.32 -10.73
CA GLY A 58 -18.22 19.96 -11.26
C GLY A 58 -16.80 19.55 -11.67
N PRO A 59 -16.04 20.40 -12.39
CA PRO A 59 -14.64 20.11 -12.72
C PRO A 59 -13.75 19.88 -11.50
N LEU A 60 -13.92 20.61 -10.41
CA LEU A 60 -13.16 20.42 -9.18
C LEU A 60 -13.39 19.01 -8.60
N LYS A 61 -14.64 18.60 -8.49
CA LYS A 61 -15.04 17.24 -8.08
C LYS A 61 -14.35 16.18 -8.92
N GLN A 62 -14.38 16.35 -10.25
CA GLN A 62 -13.83 15.38 -11.19
C GLN A 62 -12.31 15.25 -11.11
N VAL A 63 -11.57 16.36 -10.96
CA VAL A 63 -10.10 16.33 -10.84
C VAL A 63 -9.67 15.52 -9.61
N PHE A 64 -10.25 15.78 -8.46
CA PHE A 64 -9.91 15.04 -7.24
C PHE A 64 -10.30 13.56 -7.33
N PHE A 65 -11.41 13.27 -7.98
CA PHE A 65 -11.85 11.89 -8.19
C PHE A 65 -10.93 11.11 -9.14
N MET A 66 -10.47 11.73 -10.23
CA MET A 66 -9.50 11.13 -11.15
C MET A 66 -8.16 10.86 -10.45
N LEU A 67 -7.66 11.78 -9.63
CA LEU A 67 -6.45 11.59 -8.82
C LEU A 67 -6.60 10.43 -7.85
N PHE A 68 -7.73 10.34 -7.19
CA PHE A 68 -8.07 9.24 -6.29
C PHE A 68 -8.04 7.89 -7.01
N LEU A 69 -8.77 7.76 -8.12
CA LEU A 69 -8.86 6.50 -8.86
C LEU A 69 -7.52 6.10 -9.49
N PHE A 70 -6.76 7.06 -10.02
CA PHE A 70 -5.41 6.81 -10.50
C PHE A 70 -4.51 6.27 -9.37
N SER A 71 -4.55 6.88 -8.18
CA SER A 71 -3.71 6.48 -7.06
C SER A 71 -4.03 5.05 -6.56
N ILE A 72 -5.31 4.68 -6.53
CA ILE A 72 -5.72 3.29 -6.25
C ILE A 72 -5.15 2.35 -7.31
N GLY A 73 -5.41 2.65 -8.59
CA GLY A 73 -4.92 1.83 -9.69
C GLY A 73 -3.41 1.64 -9.62
N TYR A 74 -2.65 2.72 -9.42
CA TYR A 74 -1.20 2.70 -9.34
C TYR A 74 -0.68 1.83 -8.18
N SER A 75 -1.28 1.94 -6.99
CA SER A 75 -0.88 1.15 -5.83
C SER A 75 -1.21 -0.34 -5.96
N VAL A 76 -2.36 -0.65 -6.53
CA VAL A 76 -2.89 -2.02 -6.65
C VAL A 76 -2.35 -2.75 -7.89
N GLY A 77 -1.93 -2.01 -8.93
CA GLY A 77 -1.53 -2.55 -10.23
C GLY A 77 -0.48 -3.66 -10.17
N PRO A 78 0.65 -3.50 -9.47
CA PRO A 78 1.66 -4.53 -9.35
C PRO A 78 1.11 -5.86 -8.80
N ASP A 79 0.33 -5.80 -7.73
CA ASP A 79 -0.22 -6.98 -7.06
C ASP A 79 -1.34 -7.63 -7.87
N PHE A 80 -2.15 -6.84 -8.57
CA PHE A 80 -3.16 -7.33 -9.49
C PHE A 80 -2.56 -8.21 -10.59
N PHE A 81 -1.56 -7.70 -11.32
CA PHE A 81 -0.93 -8.48 -12.39
C PHE A 81 -0.06 -9.64 -11.88
N LYS A 82 0.50 -9.54 -10.66
CA LYS A 82 1.22 -10.62 -10.01
C LYS A 82 0.26 -11.77 -9.63
N SER A 83 -0.92 -11.46 -9.09
CA SER A 83 -1.93 -12.44 -8.69
C SER A 83 -2.46 -13.26 -9.88
N LEU A 84 -2.55 -12.65 -11.07
CA LEU A 84 -2.97 -13.35 -12.29
C LEU A 84 -1.93 -14.36 -12.81
N ARG A 85 -0.64 -14.21 -12.46
CA ARG A 85 0.47 -15.02 -12.99
C ARG A 85 1.06 -16.03 -12.03
N GLY A 86 0.70 -16.01 -10.74
CA GLY A 86 1.39 -16.77 -9.70
C GLY A 86 0.47 -17.48 -8.72
N GLY A 87 1.00 -17.85 -7.55
CA GLY A 87 0.30 -18.61 -6.51
C GLY A 87 -0.97 -18.00 -5.91
N GLY A 88 -1.31 -16.74 -6.28
CA GLY A 88 -2.54 -16.04 -5.90
C GLY A 88 -3.79 -16.36 -6.74
N ALA A 89 -3.69 -17.22 -7.76
CA ALA A 89 -4.80 -17.50 -8.68
C ALA A 89 -6.07 -18.01 -7.97
N LYS A 90 -5.94 -18.85 -6.94
CA LYS A 90 -7.09 -19.31 -6.14
C LYS A 90 -7.76 -18.17 -5.39
N GLN A 91 -6.99 -17.23 -4.83
CA GLN A 91 -7.50 -16.06 -4.13
C GLN A 91 -8.12 -15.06 -5.11
N ALA A 92 -7.54 -14.91 -6.31
CA ALA A 92 -8.13 -14.09 -7.38
C ALA A 92 -9.47 -14.66 -7.85
N LEU A 93 -9.57 -15.99 -8.07
CA LEU A 93 -10.83 -16.65 -8.42
C LEU A 93 -11.87 -16.52 -7.29
N PHE A 94 -11.44 -16.64 -6.03
CA PHE A 94 -12.30 -16.37 -4.89
C PHE A 94 -12.85 -14.94 -4.93
N ALA A 95 -12.02 -13.94 -5.23
CA ALA A 95 -12.43 -12.55 -5.34
C ALA A 95 -13.44 -12.33 -6.49
N VAL A 96 -13.28 -13.01 -7.63
CA VAL A 96 -14.25 -12.98 -8.73
C VAL A 96 -15.61 -13.49 -8.27
N LEU A 97 -15.67 -14.69 -7.68
CA LEU A 97 -16.93 -15.30 -7.23
C LEU A 97 -17.61 -14.47 -6.13
N MET A 98 -16.82 -13.91 -5.23
CA MET A 98 -17.32 -13.02 -4.18
C MET A 98 -17.90 -11.73 -4.74
N SER A 99 -17.21 -11.07 -5.65
CA SER A 99 -17.70 -9.83 -6.27
C SER A 99 -18.96 -10.06 -7.11
N MET A 100 -19.07 -11.22 -7.78
CA MET A 100 -20.31 -11.64 -8.45
C MET A 100 -21.46 -11.81 -7.44
N MET A 101 -21.20 -12.42 -6.27
CA MET A 101 -22.21 -12.57 -5.22
C MET A 101 -22.64 -11.21 -4.65
N CYS A 102 -21.70 -10.25 -4.50
CA CYS A 102 -22.03 -8.87 -4.12
C CYS A 102 -22.98 -8.22 -5.14
N CYS A 103 -22.69 -8.37 -6.44
CA CYS A 103 -23.55 -7.89 -7.53
C CYS A 103 -24.92 -8.54 -7.49
N ALA A 104 -24.97 -9.87 -7.45
CA ALA A 104 -26.23 -10.63 -7.42
C ALA A 104 -27.10 -10.25 -6.23
N THR A 105 -26.53 -10.14 -5.03
CA THR A 105 -27.25 -9.74 -3.82
C THR A 105 -27.86 -8.35 -3.98
N THR A 106 -27.11 -7.39 -4.52
CA THR A 106 -27.62 -6.03 -4.74
C THR A 106 -28.73 -5.99 -5.78
N LEU A 107 -28.58 -6.71 -6.91
CA LEU A 107 -29.62 -6.80 -7.95
C LEU A 107 -30.92 -7.41 -7.43
N VAL A 108 -30.83 -8.49 -6.66
CA VAL A 108 -32.00 -9.13 -6.05
C VAL A 108 -32.71 -8.17 -5.09
N ILE A 109 -31.96 -7.46 -4.25
CA ILE A 109 -32.55 -6.46 -3.34
C ILE A 109 -33.21 -5.34 -4.14
N ALA A 110 -32.50 -4.78 -5.14
CA ALA A 110 -33.02 -3.70 -5.96
C ALA A 110 -34.30 -4.11 -6.71
N TRP A 111 -34.37 -5.34 -7.24
CA TRP A 111 -35.55 -5.88 -7.89
C TRP A 111 -36.73 -6.05 -6.93
N ILE A 112 -36.51 -6.61 -5.73
CA ILE A 112 -37.57 -6.80 -4.71
C ILE A 112 -38.06 -5.44 -4.21
N MET A 113 -37.15 -4.51 -3.96
CA MET A 113 -37.48 -3.19 -3.42
C MET A 113 -37.95 -2.20 -4.50
N LYS A 114 -37.85 -2.57 -5.78
CA LYS A 114 -38.11 -1.70 -6.94
C LYS A 114 -37.26 -0.42 -6.91
N TYR A 115 -36.00 -0.55 -6.51
CA TYR A 115 -35.07 0.57 -6.45
C TYR A 115 -34.74 1.08 -7.85
N ASN A 116 -34.61 2.39 -7.96
CA ASN A 116 -34.10 3.02 -9.17
C ASN A 116 -32.56 2.86 -9.27
N LYS A 117 -31.97 3.30 -10.40
CA LYS A 117 -30.52 3.17 -10.64
C LYS A 117 -29.68 3.91 -9.60
N GLY A 118 -30.08 5.11 -9.18
CA GLY A 118 -29.40 5.89 -8.16
C GLY A 118 -29.39 5.20 -6.79
N GLU A 119 -30.55 4.72 -6.35
CA GLU A 119 -30.69 3.96 -5.10
C GLU A 119 -29.84 2.69 -5.13
N THR A 120 -29.81 2.00 -6.26
CA THR A 120 -29.01 0.77 -6.43
C THR A 120 -27.51 1.04 -6.37
N ILE A 121 -27.02 2.10 -7.02
CA ILE A 121 -25.62 2.52 -6.93
C ILE A 121 -25.26 2.84 -5.47
N GLY A 122 -26.10 3.61 -4.79
CA GLY A 122 -25.89 3.98 -3.39
C GLY A 122 -25.86 2.76 -2.47
N LEU A 123 -26.80 1.83 -2.63
CA LEU A 123 -26.85 0.56 -1.89
C LEU A 123 -25.60 -0.30 -2.14
N PHE A 124 -25.22 -0.49 -3.41
CA PHE A 124 -24.04 -1.30 -3.76
C PHE A 124 -22.76 -0.67 -3.19
N SER A 125 -22.54 0.60 -3.47
CA SER A 125 -21.31 1.29 -3.06
C SER A 125 -21.16 1.34 -1.53
N GLY A 126 -22.24 1.55 -0.80
CA GLY A 126 -22.22 1.59 0.67
C GLY A 126 -22.10 0.19 1.27
N SER A 127 -22.98 -0.74 0.93
CA SER A 127 -22.96 -2.09 1.49
C SER A 127 -21.68 -2.85 1.16
N GLN A 128 -21.00 -2.58 0.04
CA GLN A 128 -19.73 -3.19 -0.34
C GLN A 128 -18.50 -2.34 0.06
N THR A 129 -18.70 -1.20 0.71
CA THR A 129 -17.64 -0.20 1.07
C THR A 129 -16.81 0.27 -0.13
N CYS A 130 -17.40 0.28 -1.34
CA CYS A 130 -16.76 0.64 -2.60
C CYS A 130 -17.06 2.09 -2.97
N SER A 131 -16.41 3.04 -2.29
CA SER A 131 -16.62 4.48 -2.51
C SER A 131 -16.29 4.94 -3.94
N SER A 132 -15.45 4.20 -4.65
CA SER A 132 -15.12 4.49 -6.05
C SER A 132 -16.34 4.43 -6.97
N LEU A 133 -17.34 3.62 -6.64
CA LEU A 133 -18.54 3.48 -7.45
C LEU A 133 -19.46 4.72 -7.36
N LEU A 134 -19.38 5.52 -6.31
CA LEU A 134 -20.14 6.77 -6.20
C LEU A 134 -19.94 7.66 -7.43
N GLY A 135 -18.68 7.92 -7.76
CA GLY A 135 -18.35 8.79 -8.88
C GLY A 135 -18.49 8.10 -10.24
N VAL A 136 -17.99 6.88 -10.38
CA VAL A 136 -18.09 6.13 -11.64
C VAL A 136 -19.55 5.83 -11.99
N GLY A 137 -20.38 5.50 -11.01
CA GLY A 137 -21.81 5.30 -11.20
C GLY A 137 -22.56 6.59 -11.54
N SER A 138 -22.23 7.69 -10.87
CA SER A 138 -22.81 9.01 -11.19
C SER A 138 -22.44 9.47 -12.61
N GLU A 139 -21.19 9.23 -13.04
CA GLU A 139 -20.74 9.53 -14.40
C GLU A 139 -21.46 8.66 -15.44
N ALA A 140 -21.69 7.40 -15.13
CA ALA A 140 -22.46 6.48 -15.99
C ALA A 140 -23.92 6.92 -16.16
N LEU A 141 -24.59 7.31 -15.06
CA LEU A 141 -25.95 7.85 -15.10
C LEU A 141 -26.05 9.11 -15.97
N GLY A 142 -25.07 10.01 -15.87
CA GLY A 142 -25.03 11.24 -16.66
C GLY A 142 -24.99 11.01 -18.17
N ARG A 143 -24.61 9.80 -18.61
CA ARG A 143 -24.52 9.43 -20.03
C ARG A 143 -25.73 8.64 -20.55
N MET A 144 -26.67 8.27 -19.69
CA MET A 144 -27.83 7.44 -20.07
C MET A 144 -29.00 8.20 -20.70
N GLY A 145 -28.85 9.51 -20.93
CA GLY A 145 -29.86 10.30 -21.62
C GLY A 145 -31.13 10.59 -20.82
N PHE A 146 -31.05 10.59 -19.50
CA PHE A 146 -32.14 11.05 -18.63
C PHE A 146 -32.47 12.54 -18.84
N SER A 147 -33.73 12.94 -18.55
CA SER A 147 -34.06 14.36 -18.42
C SER A 147 -33.25 14.99 -17.27
N ALA A 148 -32.99 16.29 -17.33
CA ALA A 148 -32.20 16.98 -16.30
C ALA A 148 -32.78 16.80 -14.89
N GLU A 149 -34.11 16.78 -14.77
CA GLU A 149 -34.82 16.59 -13.51
C GLU A 149 -34.69 15.16 -12.98
N SER A 150 -34.91 14.14 -13.83
CA SER A 150 -34.75 12.75 -13.46
C SER A 150 -33.30 12.39 -13.13
N LEU A 151 -32.34 12.93 -13.90
CA LEU A 151 -30.91 12.74 -13.59
C LEU A 151 -30.55 13.32 -12.22
N LYS A 152 -31.04 14.52 -11.91
CA LYS A 152 -30.80 15.15 -10.62
C LYS A 152 -31.37 14.31 -9.49
N GLU A 153 -32.60 13.82 -9.59
CA GLU A 153 -33.21 12.93 -8.60
C GLU A 153 -32.36 11.67 -8.37
N GLN A 154 -31.90 11.02 -9.45
CA GLN A 154 -31.05 9.84 -9.38
C GLN A 154 -29.72 10.14 -8.72
N LEU A 155 -29.08 11.28 -9.01
CA LEU A 155 -27.79 11.64 -8.44
C LEU A 155 -27.90 12.03 -6.97
N ASP A 156 -28.96 12.74 -6.57
CA ASP A 156 -29.16 13.23 -5.21
C ASP A 156 -29.42 12.07 -4.21
N ILE A 157 -30.01 10.95 -4.68
CA ILE A 157 -30.33 9.81 -3.82
C ILE A 157 -29.12 8.89 -3.55
N ILE A 158 -28.10 8.88 -4.42
CA ILE A 158 -26.90 8.04 -4.27
C ILE A 158 -26.21 8.26 -2.91
N PRO A 159 -25.88 9.52 -2.50
CA PRO A 159 -25.20 9.78 -1.24
C PRO A 159 -26.03 9.35 -0.02
N VAL A 160 -27.35 9.45 -0.10
CA VAL A 160 -28.27 9.03 0.97
C VAL A 160 -28.16 7.54 1.20
N CYS A 161 -28.36 6.75 0.14
CA CYS A 161 -28.27 5.30 0.20
C CYS A 161 -26.88 4.83 0.61
N TYR A 162 -25.83 5.48 0.08
CA TYR A 162 -24.45 5.20 0.45
C TYR A 162 -24.20 5.42 1.94
N ALA A 163 -24.53 6.60 2.48
CA ALA A 163 -24.24 6.95 3.86
C ALA A 163 -24.82 5.94 4.86
N VAL A 164 -26.08 5.56 4.65
CA VAL A 164 -26.78 4.63 5.53
C VAL A 164 -26.20 3.21 5.39
N THR A 165 -26.02 2.73 4.17
CA THR A 165 -25.60 1.34 3.95
C THR A 165 -24.12 1.12 4.20
N TYR A 166 -23.29 2.17 4.10
CA TYR A 166 -21.85 2.12 4.43
C TYR A 166 -21.58 1.83 5.91
N ILE A 167 -22.43 2.32 6.80
CA ILE A 167 -22.35 2.01 8.23
C ILE A 167 -22.41 0.49 8.43
N PHE A 168 -23.36 -0.18 7.79
CA PHE A 168 -23.49 -1.63 7.83
C PHE A 168 -22.37 -2.34 7.06
N GLY A 169 -21.97 -1.79 5.91
CA GLY A 169 -20.83 -2.27 5.13
C GLY A 169 -19.56 -2.39 5.95
N THR A 170 -19.25 -1.38 6.74
CA THR A 170 -18.04 -1.34 7.58
C THR A 170 -18.26 -2.10 8.90
N LEU A 171 -19.23 -1.64 9.71
CA LEU A 171 -19.46 -2.17 11.05
C LEU A 171 -19.89 -3.64 11.01
N GLY A 172 -20.82 -3.98 10.11
CA GLY A 172 -21.30 -5.33 9.92
C GLY A 172 -20.17 -6.29 9.52
N THR A 173 -19.32 -5.87 8.58
CA THR A 173 -18.17 -6.67 8.16
C THR A 173 -17.17 -6.86 9.31
N VAL A 174 -16.85 -5.80 10.06
CA VAL A 174 -15.97 -5.85 11.25
C VAL A 174 -16.51 -6.83 12.29
N ILE A 175 -17.79 -6.72 12.64
CA ILE A 175 -18.43 -7.58 13.66
C ILE A 175 -18.48 -9.04 13.19
N ILE A 176 -18.91 -9.25 11.93
CA ILE A 176 -19.02 -10.62 11.41
C ILE A 176 -17.66 -11.29 11.30
N LEU A 177 -16.67 -10.63 10.71
CA LEU A 177 -15.35 -11.25 10.51
C LEU A 177 -14.50 -11.31 11.77
N GLY A 178 -14.55 -10.28 12.64
CA GLY A 178 -13.78 -10.25 13.87
C GLY A 178 -14.33 -11.18 14.96
N ASN A 179 -15.66 -11.21 15.14
CA ASN A 179 -16.27 -11.91 16.28
C ASN A 179 -16.93 -13.24 15.87
N PHE A 180 -17.73 -13.25 14.80
CA PHE A 180 -18.49 -14.44 14.37
C PHE A 180 -17.68 -15.32 13.42
N GLY A 181 -16.84 -14.75 12.57
CA GLY A 181 -16.05 -15.49 11.60
C GLY A 181 -15.19 -16.58 12.20
N PRO A 182 -14.38 -16.31 13.23
CA PRO A 182 -13.61 -17.36 13.91
C PRO A 182 -14.49 -18.47 14.51
N LYS A 183 -15.67 -18.11 15.05
CA LYS A 183 -16.62 -19.10 15.61
C LYS A 183 -17.18 -20.00 14.52
N LEU A 184 -17.56 -19.44 13.37
CA LEU A 184 -18.10 -20.19 12.22
C LEU A 184 -17.04 -21.10 11.56
N LEU A 185 -15.75 -20.75 11.68
CA LEU A 185 -14.63 -21.53 11.15
C LEU A 185 -14.07 -22.58 12.12
N GLY A 186 -14.81 -22.89 13.18
CA GLY A 186 -14.49 -23.98 14.10
C GLY A 186 -14.02 -23.54 15.50
N GLY A 187 -14.20 -22.26 15.83
CA GLY A 187 -13.84 -21.68 17.12
C GLY A 187 -12.51 -20.95 17.11
N LEU A 188 -12.40 -19.89 17.92
CA LEU A 188 -11.25 -18.98 17.95
C LEU A 188 -9.93 -19.72 18.26
N GLU A 189 -9.93 -20.61 19.23
CA GLU A 189 -8.73 -21.36 19.62
C GLU A 189 -8.24 -22.30 18.51
N LYS A 190 -9.15 -22.93 17.79
CA LYS A 190 -8.80 -23.79 16.65
C LYS A 190 -8.27 -22.98 15.46
N VAL A 191 -8.85 -21.78 15.25
CA VAL A 191 -8.34 -20.84 14.24
C VAL A 191 -6.94 -20.39 14.61
N LYS A 192 -6.68 -19.98 15.86
CA LYS A 192 -5.35 -19.62 16.34
C LYS A 192 -4.34 -20.76 16.22
N ALA A 193 -4.72 -21.98 16.57
CA ALA A 193 -3.85 -23.15 16.43
C ALA A 193 -3.42 -23.39 14.98
N ARG A 194 -4.38 -23.43 14.03
CA ARG A 194 -4.10 -23.60 12.59
C ARG A 194 -3.33 -22.43 12.00
N THR A 195 -3.51 -21.22 12.55
CA THR A 195 -2.74 -20.05 12.16
C THR A 195 -1.28 -20.20 12.56
N ARG A 196 -1.01 -20.63 13.81
CA ARG A 196 0.35 -20.91 14.31
C ARG A 196 1.05 -22.03 13.55
N GLU A 197 0.32 -23.07 13.14
CA GLU A 197 0.87 -24.14 12.29
C GLU A 197 1.35 -23.57 10.95
N LEU A 198 0.50 -22.79 10.29
CA LEU A 198 0.84 -22.14 9.01
C LEU A 198 2.00 -21.14 9.17
N GLU A 199 2.04 -20.38 10.28
CA GLU A 199 3.18 -19.51 10.60
C GLU A 199 4.48 -20.29 10.76
N LYS A 200 4.45 -21.44 11.40
CA LYS A 200 5.63 -22.31 11.52
C LYS A 200 6.08 -22.86 10.17
N GLU A 201 5.17 -23.28 9.31
CA GLU A 201 5.47 -23.73 7.95
C GLU A 201 6.07 -22.58 7.12
N LEU A 202 5.50 -21.38 7.19
CA LEU A 202 6.02 -20.21 6.49
C LEU A 202 7.34 -19.71 7.09
N ASN A 203 7.49 -19.73 8.42
CA ASN A 203 8.71 -19.32 9.12
C ASN A 203 9.88 -20.32 8.93
N SER A 204 9.61 -21.56 8.61
CA SER A 204 10.64 -22.51 8.19
C SER A 204 11.17 -22.19 6.79
N THR A 205 10.40 -21.46 5.99
CA THR A 205 10.73 -21.07 4.61
C THR A 205 11.05 -19.56 4.49
N ASP A 206 10.41 -18.68 5.30
CA ASP A 206 10.59 -17.23 5.27
C ASP A 206 10.24 -16.59 6.62
N ARG A 207 11.19 -15.87 7.21
CA ARG A 207 10.95 -14.98 8.35
C ARG A 207 10.36 -13.67 7.82
N THR A 208 9.02 -13.52 7.88
CA THR A 208 8.37 -12.24 7.62
C THR A 208 8.70 -11.26 8.75
N HIS A 209 9.47 -10.25 8.46
CA HIS A 209 9.76 -9.15 9.37
C HIS A 209 8.69 -8.07 9.26
N ASP A 210 8.21 -7.61 10.41
CA ASP A 210 7.57 -6.31 10.56
C ASP A 210 8.53 -5.24 9.99
N PRO A 211 8.12 -4.41 9.01
CA PRO A 211 8.98 -3.38 8.43
C PRO A 211 9.53 -2.37 9.44
N SER A 212 8.91 -2.27 10.62
CA SER A 212 9.37 -1.42 11.73
C SER A 212 10.44 -2.10 12.60
N GLN A 213 10.62 -3.42 12.50
CA GLN A 213 11.58 -4.18 13.28
C GLN A 213 12.85 -4.44 12.47
N ILE A 214 13.99 -4.05 13.03
CA ILE A 214 15.31 -4.32 12.46
C ILE A 214 15.97 -5.39 13.33
N ASN A 215 16.39 -6.51 12.73
CA ASN A 215 17.17 -7.51 13.44
C ASN A 215 18.51 -6.92 13.88
N ALA A 216 18.83 -7.01 15.17
CA ALA A 216 20.07 -6.48 15.72
C ALA A 216 21.34 -7.06 15.05
N HIS A 217 21.29 -8.31 14.57
CA HIS A 217 22.42 -8.94 13.88
C HIS A 217 22.57 -8.48 12.40
N ALA A 218 21.57 -7.85 11.80
CA ALA A 218 21.65 -7.35 10.41
C ALA A 218 22.17 -5.91 10.31
N SER A 219 22.47 -5.25 11.44
CA SER A 219 22.99 -3.89 11.43
C SER A 219 24.44 -3.87 10.96
N VAL A 220 24.76 -2.92 10.09
CA VAL A 220 26.14 -2.59 9.70
C VAL A 220 26.63 -1.54 10.68
N LEU A 221 27.76 -1.82 11.33
CA LEU A 221 28.40 -0.94 12.29
C LEU A 221 29.71 -0.40 11.74
N TYR A 222 30.00 0.82 12.13
CA TYR A 222 31.30 1.48 11.95
C TYR A 222 31.81 1.77 13.36
N ARG A 223 32.98 1.22 13.67
CA ARG A 223 33.63 1.36 14.98
C ARG A 223 35.08 1.71 14.82
N ALA A 224 35.59 2.55 15.72
CA ALA A 224 36.98 2.92 15.75
C ALA A 224 37.75 2.04 16.76
N TYR A 225 38.92 1.56 16.37
CA TYR A 225 39.78 0.72 17.18
C TYR A 225 41.18 1.30 17.19
N SER A 226 41.85 1.24 18.35
CA SER A 226 43.29 1.53 18.46
C SER A 226 44.08 0.27 18.14
N VAL A 227 45.01 0.37 17.22
CA VAL A 227 45.86 -0.74 16.76
C VAL A 227 46.93 -1.03 17.79
N SER A 228 46.74 -2.06 18.61
CA SER A 228 47.68 -2.42 19.70
C SER A 228 48.19 -3.86 19.64
N ASP A 229 47.54 -4.72 18.82
CA ASP A 229 47.90 -6.15 18.73
C ASP A 229 49.33 -6.39 18.26
N VAL A 230 49.92 -7.49 18.71
CA VAL A 230 51.27 -7.96 18.39
C VAL A 230 51.47 -8.16 16.88
N TYR A 231 50.42 -8.45 16.12
CA TYR A 231 50.46 -8.59 14.67
C TYR A 231 51.00 -7.32 13.97
N PHE A 232 50.81 -6.15 14.56
CA PHE A 232 51.18 -4.84 14.02
C PHE A 232 52.54 -4.29 14.53
N ILE A 233 53.36 -5.11 15.20
CA ILE A 233 54.74 -4.73 15.55
C ILE A 233 55.49 -4.33 14.27
N THR A 234 55.26 -5.07 13.17
CA THR A 234 55.73 -4.68 11.83
C THR A 234 54.52 -4.04 11.11
N PRO A 235 54.67 -2.85 10.50
CA PRO A 235 53.60 -2.24 9.75
C PRO A 235 53.00 -3.19 8.72
N ARG A 236 51.67 -3.19 8.59
CA ARG A 236 50.91 -4.07 7.67
C ARG A 236 50.09 -3.26 6.70
N THR A 237 49.99 -3.72 5.48
CA THR A 237 49.09 -3.09 4.52
C THR A 237 47.61 -3.30 4.91
N VAL A 238 46.75 -2.40 4.51
CA VAL A 238 45.27 -2.56 4.68
C VAL A 238 44.82 -3.91 4.14
N ARG A 239 45.35 -4.31 2.98
CA ARG A 239 45.02 -5.62 2.36
C ARG A 239 45.43 -6.80 3.23
N GLU A 240 46.61 -6.77 3.83
CA GLU A 240 47.08 -7.81 4.73
C GLU A 240 46.26 -7.88 6.00
N THR A 241 45.89 -6.74 6.56
CA THR A 241 45.02 -6.62 7.75
C THR A 241 43.64 -7.20 7.48
N GLU A 242 43.01 -6.83 6.38
CA GLU A 242 41.71 -7.39 6.01
C GLU A 242 41.77 -8.89 5.72
N LYS A 243 42.86 -9.35 5.08
CA LYS A 243 43.09 -10.80 4.84
C LYS A 243 43.31 -11.57 6.15
N TYR A 244 44.03 -10.99 7.09
CA TYR A 244 44.25 -11.57 8.41
C TYR A 244 42.94 -11.72 9.20
N LEU A 245 42.10 -10.69 9.23
CA LEU A 245 40.80 -10.73 9.89
C LEU A 245 39.82 -11.72 9.20
N ARG A 246 39.82 -11.72 7.87
CA ARG A 246 38.99 -12.65 7.10
C ARG A 246 39.39 -14.11 7.31
N GLY A 247 40.68 -14.39 7.48
CA GLY A 247 41.18 -15.72 7.84
C GLY A 247 40.66 -16.25 9.18
N ARG A 248 40.14 -15.35 10.04
CA ARG A 248 39.52 -15.65 11.34
C ARG A 248 38.00 -15.63 11.29
N GLY A 249 37.41 -15.55 10.12
CA GLY A 249 35.96 -15.50 9.93
C GLY A 249 35.35 -14.09 10.09
N LEU A 250 36.19 -13.05 10.25
CA LEU A 250 35.72 -11.67 10.41
C LEU A 250 35.81 -10.95 9.06
N ASP A 251 34.70 -10.86 8.36
CA ASP A 251 34.61 -10.17 7.06
C ASP A 251 34.30 -8.67 7.29
N VAL A 252 35.35 -7.93 7.63
CA VAL A 252 35.32 -6.50 7.93
C VAL A 252 36.29 -5.76 7.01
N TYR A 253 36.04 -4.46 6.82
CA TYR A 253 36.84 -3.60 5.95
C TYR A 253 37.38 -2.40 6.74
N VAL A 254 38.63 -1.99 6.43
CA VAL A 254 39.22 -0.76 6.95
C VAL A 254 38.71 0.42 6.13
N ASP A 255 37.94 1.31 6.76
CA ASP A 255 37.34 2.43 6.08
C ASP A 255 38.07 3.75 6.26
N ARG A 256 38.67 4.00 7.44
CA ARG A 256 39.50 5.14 7.74
C ARG A 256 40.69 4.75 8.62
N VAL A 257 41.73 5.53 8.53
CA VAL A 257 42.94 5.42 9.38
C VAL A 257 43.28 6.82 9.85
N ARG A 258 43.62 6.96 11.13
CA ARG A 258 44.29 8.10 11.71
C ARG A 258 45.74 7.70 12.03
N HIS A 259 46.69 8.32 11.37
CA HIS A 259 48.12 8.18 11.61
C HIS A 259 48.69 9.56 11.94
N ASP A 260 49.34 9.75 13.07
CA ASP A 260 49.93 11.02 13.52
C ASP A 260 48.98 12.24 13.33
N ASP A 261 47.72 12.14 13.81
CA ASP A 261 46.66 13.15 13.68
C ASP A 261 46.11 13.38 12.25
N GLU A 262 46.68 12.77 11.22
CA GLU A 262 46.13 12.84 9.87
C GLU A 262 45.10 11.76 9.63
N ILE A 263 43.86 12.19 9.29
CA ILE A 263 42.75 11.26 8.97
C ILE A 263 42.70 11.05 7.47
N SER A 264 42.89 9.81 7.03
CA SER A 264 42.83 9.46 5.62
C SER A 264 41.84 8.30 5.35
N ALA A 265 41.43 8.20 4.07
CA ALA A 265 40.72 7.06 3.54
C ALA A 265 41.75 6.14 2.86
N PRO A 266 42.18 5.06 3.52
CA PRO A 266 43.33 4.33 3.07
C PRO A 266 43.04 3.55 1.78
N ARG A 267 44.09 3.36 0.96
CA ARG A 267 44.15 2.44 -0.15
C ARG A 267 44.60 1.05 0.33
N HIS A 268 44.39 0.04 -0.46
CA HIS A 268 44.78 -1.33 -0.11
C HIS A 268 46.28 -1.51 0.24
N ASP A 269 47.13 -0.69 -0.34
CA ASP A 269 48.59 -0.79 -0.19
C ASP A 269 49.15 0.20 0.87
N ASP A 270 48.27 1.04 1.48
CA ASP A 270 48.64 1.93 2.56
C ASP A 270 48.94 1.13 3.84
N MET A 271 49.94 1.61 4.62
CA MET A 271 50.40 0.93 5.82
C MET A 271 49.60 1.33 7.05
N ILE A 272 49.35 0.37 7.91
CA ILE A 272 48.79 0.54 9.24
C ILE A 272 49.90 0.24 10.25
N HIS A 273 50.12 1.17 11.16
CA HIS A 273 51.13 1.07 12.19
C HIS A 273 50.51 0.78 13.56
N LYS A 274 51.32 0.24 14.45
CA LYS A 274 50.93 0.12 15.85
C LYS A 274 50.77 1.51 16.45
N GLY A 275 49.61 1.77 17.11
CA GLY A 275 49.26 3.09 17.65
C GLY A 275 48.30 3.89 16.78
N ASP A 276 48.06 3.48 15.52
CA ASP A 276 47.05 4.10 14.67
C ASP A 276 45.64 3.85 15.21
N ASN A 277 44.72 4.76 14.93
CA ASN A 277 43.31 4.52 15.11
C ASN A 277 42.67 4.21 13.75
N ILE A 278 41.94 3.09 13.67
CA ILE A 278 41.31 2.65 12.42
C ILE A 278 39.80 2.49 12.58
N VAL A 279 39.05 2.89 11.57
CA VAL A 279 37.61 2.57 11.49
C VAL A 279 37.43 1.28 10.73
N LEU A 280 36.77 0.33 11.37
CA LEU A 280 36.35 -0.90 10.74
C LEU A 280 34.86 -0.85 10.49
N CYS A 281 34.45 -1.30 9.30
CA CYS A 281 33.05 -1.46 8.94
C CYS A 281 32.73 -2.92 8.63
N GLY A 282 31.57 -3.38 9.10
CA GLY A 282 31.11 -4.74 8.90
C GLY A 282 29.76 -4.99 9.58
N ARG A 283 29.31 -6.25 9.56
CA ARG A 283 28.14 -6.65 10.31
C ARG A 283 28.41 -6.61 11.81
N SER A 284 27.39 -6.25 12.61
CA SER A 284 27.54 -6.09 14.06
C SER A 284 28.15 -7.32 14.74
N GLU A 285 27.73 -8.52 14.35
CA GLU A 285 28.25 -9.79 14.86
C GLU A 285 29.76 -10.02 14.58
N MET A 286 30.29 -9.43 13.51
CA MET A 286 31.70 -9.49 13.14
C MET A 286 32.52 -8.43 13.87
N ILE A 287 31.97 -7.20 13.96
CA ILE A 287 32.63 -6.05 14.55
C ILE A 287 32.88 -6.25 16.06
N ILE A 288 31.94 -6.88 16.78
CA ILE A 288 32.06 -7.12 18.23
C ILE A 288 33.30 -7.96 18.56
N ASN A 289 33.69 -8.89 17.69
CA ASN A 289 34.80 -9.81 17.95
C ASN A 289 36.16 -9.33 17.44
N VAL A 290 36.21 -8.13 16.82
CA VAL A 290 37.46 -7.61 16.21
C VAL A 290 38.46 -7.14 17.24
N SER A 291 38.02 -6.68 18.41
CA SER A 291 38.90 -6.16 19.47
C SER A 291 40.02 -7.13 19.88
N GLN A 292 39.77 -8.44 19.79
CA GLN A 292 40.75 -9.49 20.12
C GLN A 292 41.93 -9.54 19.16
N TYR A 293 41.84 -8.96 17.96
CA TYR A 293 42.82 -9.06 16.89
C TYR A 293 43.41 -7.74 16.43
N ILE A 294 42.80 -6.63 16.86
CA ILE A 294 43.27 -5.27 16.50
C ILE A 294 43.67 -4.51 17.75
N GLY A 295 42.81 -4.49 18.79
CA GLY A 295 42.99 -3.72 19.99
C GLY A 295 41.66 -3.17 20.51
N GLU A 296 41.72 -2.26 21.48
CA GLU A 296 40.51 -1.75 22.15
C GLU A 296 39.71 -0.79 21.25
N GLU A 297 38.39 -0.81 21.43
CA GLU A 297 37.49 0.16 20.82
C GLU A 297 37.73 1.55 21.42
N VAL A 298 37.82 2.57 20.57
CA VAL A 298 38.05 3.96 20.98
C VAL A 298 36.93 4.87 20.53
N ALA A 299 36.55 5.83 21.40
CA ALA A 299 35.52 6.82 21.10
C ALA A 299 36.08 7.99 20.29
N ASP A 300 36.50 7.76 19.06
CA ASP A 300 37.05 8.79 18.17
C ASP A 300 35.97 9.38 17.28
N GLN A 301 35.30 10.45 17.76
CA GLN A 301 34.18 11.09 17.02
C GLN A 301 34.64 11.72 15.71
N GLN A 302 35.83 12.33 15.66
CA GLN A 302 36.35 12.97 14.43
C GLN A 302 36.63 11.94 13.34
N LEU A 303 37.18 10.79 13.72
CA LEU A 303 37.43 9.70 12.79
C LEU A 303 36.17 9.09 12.24
N LEU A 304 35.07 9.10 13.02
CA LEU A 304 33.72 8.58 12.64
C LEU A 304 32.84 9.64 11.96
N ASP A 305 33.20 10.93 11.98
CA ASP A 305 32.40 12.00 11.39
C ASP A 305 32.63 12.10 9.89
N TYR A 306 31.87 11.31 9.11
CA TYR A 306 31.84 11.39 7.66
C TYR A 306 30.54 10.86 7.08
N PRO A 307 30.12 11.40 5.91
CA PRO A 307 28.84 11.01 5.32
C PRO A 307 28.87 9.59 4.77
N LEU A 308 27.88 8.79 5.15
CA LEU A 308 27.56 7.53 4.52
C LEU A 308 26.31 7.69 3.65
N LYS A 309 26.32 7.07 2.48
CA LYS A 309 25.19 7.06 1.56
C LYS A 309 24.53 5.68 1.53
N ARG A 310 23.21 5.68 1.62
CA ARG A 310 22.39 4.47 1.41
C ARG A 310 21.83 4.51 0.00
N LEU A 311 21.96 3.41 -0.73
CA LEU A 311 21.40 3.26 -2.06
C LEU A 311 20.61 1.97 -2.15
N GLN A 312 19.50 2.04 -2.90
CA GLN A 312 18.75 0.87 -3.32
C GLN A 312 19.17 0.54 -4.76
N VAL A 313 19.47 -0.73 -5.03
CA VAL A 313 19.96 -1.16 -6.34
C VAL A 313 19.17 -2.34 -6.82
N LEU A 314 18.50 -2.18 -7.95
CA LEU A 314 17.83 -3.28 -8.63
C LEU A 314 18.87 -4.11 -9.41
N VAL A 315 19.00 -5.38 -9.07
CA VAL A 315 19.92 -6.30 -9.76
C VAL A 315 19.47 -6.50 -11.21
N ALA A 316 20.28 -6.04 -12.15
CA ALA A 316 19.99 -6.14 -13.59
C ALA A 316 21.16 -6.67 -14.41
N LYS A 317 22.39 -6.60 -13.89
CA LYS A 317 23.60 -7.00 -14.64
C LYS A 317 23.79 -8.52 -14.61
N LYS A 318 23.93 -9.13 -15.80
CA LYS A 318 24.20 -10.59 -15.92
C LYS A 318 25.42 -11.06 -15.14
N SER A 319 26.44 -10.19 -14.97
CA SER A 319 27.66 -10.50 -14.23
C SER A 319 27.47 -10.68 -12.72
N ILE A 320 26.29 -10.36 -12.19
CA ILE A 320 25.95 -10.42 -10.76
C ILE A 320 24.95 -11.57 -10.50
N ILE A 321 24.09 -11.85 -11.48
CA ILE A 321 23.02 -12.82 -11.35
C ILE A 321 23.63 -14.23 -11.15
N GLY A 322 23.20 -14.92 -10.07
CA GLY A 322 23.65 -16.27 -9.73
C GLY A 322 25.04 -16.32 -9.06
N VAL A 323 25.72 -15.19 -8.87
CA VAL A 323 27.02 -15.16 -8.21
C VAL A 323 26.83 -15.15 -6.69
N PRO A 324 27.47 -16.04 -5.93
CA PRO A 324 27.40 -16.02 -4.47
C PRO A 324 27.95 -14.73 -3.85
N VAL A 325 27.31 -14.29 -2.78
CA VAL A 325 27.70 -13.02 -2.09
C VAL A 325 29.16 -13.04 -1.67
N LYS A 326 29.70 -14.18 -1.20
CA LYS A 326 31.13 -14.33 -0.85
C LYS A 326 32.08 -14.02 -2.00
N GLU A 327 31.68 -14.25 -3.25
CA GLU A 327 32.48 -13.92 -4.43
C GLU A 327 32.27 -12.46 -4.85
N LEU A 328 31.05 -11.95 -4.71
CA LEU A 328 30.76 -10.53 -4.98
C LEU A 328 31.56 -9.60 -4.07
N ARG A 329 31.69 -9.97 -2.79
CA ARG A 329 32.46 -9.21 -1.79
C ARG A 329 33.95 -9.12 -2.12
N LYS A 330 34.54 -10.09 -2.81
CA LYS A 330 35.96 -10.06 -3.23
C LYS A 330 36.25 -9.08 -4.36
N ARG A 331 35.21 -8.55 -5.02
CA ARG A 331 35.39 -7.65 -6.18
C ARG A 331 35.81 -6.26 -5.73
N LYS A 332 36.78 -5.66 -6.41
CA LYS A 332 37.36 -4.32 -6.08
C LYS A 332 36.31 -3.23 -5.88
N TYR A 333 35.19 -3.26 -6.61
CA TYR A 333 34.16 -2.25 -6.50
C TYR A 333 33.23 -2.42 -5.26
N MET A 334 33.33 -3.55 -4.55
CA MET A 334 32.60 -3.82 -3.30
C MET A 334 33.38 -3.40 -2.05
N HIS A 335 34.63 -2.98 -2.21
CA HIS A 335 35.45 -2.55 -1.07
C HIS A 335 34.85 -1.32 -0.38
N GLY A 336 34.66 -1.38 0.93
CA GLY A 336 34.00 -0.33 1.73
C GLY A 336 32.49 -0.21 1.47
N VAL A 337 31.87 -1.20 0.82
CA VAL A 337 30.43 -1.23 0.55
C VAL A 337 29.82 -2.48 1.16
N VAL A 338 28.83 -2.29 1.99
CA VAL A 338 28.12 -3.38 2.65
C VAL A 338 26.70 -3.52 2.07
N ILE A 339 26.32 -4.73 1.67
CA ILE A 339 24.95 -5.06 1.35
C ILE A 339 24.25 -5.33 2.68
N ARG A 340 23.42 -4.40 3.12
CA ARG A 340 22.72 -4.47 4.39
C ARG A 340 21.64 -5.54 4.38
N ASP A 341 20.75 -5.46 3.40
CA ASP A 341 19.64 -6.37 3.19
C ASP A 341 19.28 -6.45 1.70
N ALA A 342 18.48 -7.44 1.34
CA ALA A 342 17.99 -7.62 -0.01
C ALA A 342 16.52 -8.07 0.01
N VAL A 343 15.75 -7.61 -0.97
CA VAL A 343 14.32 -7.93 -1.12
C VAL A 343 14.10 -8.62 -2.47
N ARG A 344 13.44 -9.78 -2.47
CA ARG A 344 13.00 -10.52 -3.66
C ARG A 344 11.50 -10.64 -3.66
N ASP A 345 10.84 -10.18 -4.70
CA ASP A 345 9.37 -10.27 -4.82
C ASP A 345 8.59 -9.70 -3.62
N GLY A 346 9.16 -8.69 -2.93
CA GLY A 346 8.57 -8.07 -1.74
C GLY A 346 8.93 -8.76 -0.41
N GLN A 347 9.75 -9.82 -0.43
CA GLN A 347 10.20 -10.55 0.76
C GLN A 347 11.68 -10.30 1.02
N ASP A 348 12.05 -10.12 2.29
CA ASP A 348 13.45 -9.95 2.68
C ASP A 348 14.21 -11.26 2.50
N ILE A 349 15.40 -11.18 1.89
CA ILE A 349 16.31 -12.32 1.69
C ILE A 349 17.37 -12.29 2.79
N ILE A 350 17.58 -13.43 3.43
CA ILE A 350 18.71 -13.61 4.35
C ILE A 350 20.00 -13.65 3.51
N ILE A 351 20.93 -12.73 3.79
CA ILE A 351 22.19 -12.63 3.07
C ILE A 351 23.26 -13.44 3.80
N GLU A 352 23.52 -14.63 3.29
CA GLU A 352 24.66 -15.49 3.70
C GLU A 352 25.74 -15.48 2.61
N GLY A 353 26.90 -16.09 2.91
CA GLY A 353 28.02 -16.13 1.96
C GLY A 353 27.65 -16.83 0.64
N ASP A 354 26.82 -17.85 0.69
CA ASP A 354 26.39 -18.65 -0.47
C ASP A 354 25.10 -18.15 -1.13
N THR A 355 24.44 -17.14 -0.55
CA THR A 355 23.27 -16.50 -1.16
C THR A 355 23.64 -15.91 -2.50
N SER A 356 22.82 -16.16 -3.53
CA SER A 356 22.98 -15.59 -4.86
C SER A 356 21.78 -14.73 -5.24
N PHE A 357 22.05 -13.60 -5.90
CA PHE A 357 21.01 -12.67 -6.32
C PHE A 357 20.44 -13.04 -7.69
N ARG A 358 19.14 -12.77 -7.88
CA ARG A 358 18.42 -12.94 -9.14
C ARG A 358 18.16 -11.60 -9.80
N LYS A 359 17.83 -11.62 -11.08
CA LYS A 359 17.37 -10.43 -11.77
C LYS A 359 16.07 -9.93 -11.13
N GLY A 360 16.06 -8.67 -10.73
CA GLY A 360 14.90 -8.06 -10.08
C GLY A 360 14.99 -8.00 -8.54
N ASP A 361 16.00 -8.60 -7.92
CA ASP A 361 16.24 -8.42 -6.49
C ASP A 361 16.61 -6.97 -6.20
N MET A 362 16.07 -6.41 -5.12
CA MET A 362 16.40 -5.06 -4.65
C MET A 362 17.40 -5.17 -3.51
N LEU A 363 18.60 -4.61 -3.70
CA LEU A 363 19.66 -4.60 -2.70
C LEU A 363 19.72 -3.25 -2.00
N ARG A 364 19.77 -3.22 -0.68
CA ARG A 364 20.05 -2.03 0.11
C ARG A 364 21.51 -2.02 0.50
N MET A 365 22.25 -1.06 -0.05
CA MET A 365 23.70 -0.94 0.09
C MET A 365 24.05 0.31 0.88
N VAL A 366 25.10 0.22 1.70
CA VAL A 366 25.62 1.32 2.51
C VAL A 366 27.12 1.40 2.31
N GLY A 367 27.65 2.62 2.23
CA GLY A 367 29.07 2.89 2.11
C GLY A 367 29.33 4.37 1.85
N ARG A 368 30.60 4.75 1.68
CA ARG A 368 30.94 6.13 1.30
C ARG A 368 30.32 6.47 -0.07
N PRO A 369 29.87 7.72 -0.30
CA PRO A 369 29.11 8.11 -1.49
C PRO A 369 29.71 7.62 -2.81
N VAL A 370 30.99 7.88 -3.04
CA VAL A 370 31.68 7.53 -4.29
C VAL A 370 31.77 6.00 -4.49
N GLN A 371 32.05 5.27 -3.41
CA GLN A 371 32.22 3.82 -3.47
C GLN A 371 30.88 3.11 -3.68
N VAL A 372 29.85 3.48 -2.91
CA VAL A 372 28.54 2.84 -3.01
C VAL A 372 27.88 3.13 -4.36
N GLU A 373 28.08 4.32 -4.94
CA GLU A 373 27.59 4.63 -6.30
C GLU A 373 28.30 3.81 -7.38
N LYS A 374 29.63 3.68 -7.26
CA LYS A 374 30.42 2.85 -8.19
C LYS A 374 30.01 1.38 -8.13
N ALA A 375 29.81 0.84 -6.94
CA ALA A 375 29.33 -0.53 -6.72
C ALA A 375 27.92 -0.69 -7.29
N ALA A 376 27.02 0.23 -6.95
CA ALA A 376 25.63 0.22 -7.40
C ALA A 376 25.50 0.17 -8.93
N ARG A 377 26.24 1.02 -9.67
CA ARG A 377 26.27 1.03 -11.14
C ARG A 377 26.80 -0.27 -11.75
N LYS A 378 27.67 -1.01 -11.05
CA LYS A 378 28.20 -2.31 -11.49
C LYS A 378 27.23 -3.46 -11.20
N MET A 379 26.35 -3.31 -10.21
CA MET A 379 25.39 -4.34 -9.81
C MET A 379 24.06 -4.22 -10.55
N GLY A 380 23.63 -3.00 -10.87
CA GLY A 380 22.34 -2.82 -11.53
C GLY A 380 21.95 -1.37 -11.75
N HIS A 381 20.66 -1.12 -11.62
CA HIS A 381 20.10 0.23 -11.69
C HIS A 381 19.92 0.76 -10.27
N ILE A 382 20.47 1.96 -10.04
CA ILE A 382 20.28 2.67 -8.78
C ILE A 382 18.83 3.11 -8.74
N ASP A 383 18.08 2.60 -7.79
CA ASP A 383 16.78 3.15 -7.43
C ASP A 383 17.05 4.37 -6.54
N GLN A 384 17.13 5.52 -7.17
CA GLN A 384 17.17 6.76 -6.41
C GLN A 384 15.80 6.88 -5.77
N VAL A 385 15.75 6.78 -4.44
CA VAL A 385 14.59 7.21 -3.66
C VAL A 385 14.48 8.72 -3.87
N SER A 386 13.89 9.09 -5.01
CA SER A 386 13.52 10.48 -5.27
C SER A 386 12.45 10.83 -4.24
N VAL A 387 12.67 11.87 -3.47
CA VAL A 387 11.66 12.42 -2.56
C VAL A 387 10.50 13.04 -3.37
N SER A 388 10.74 13.32 -4.66
CA SER A 388 9.78 13.95 -5.56
C SER A 388 9.02 12.92 -6.42
N SER A 389 7.73 13.18 -6.61
CA SER A 389 6.88 12.42 -7.54
C SER A 389 7.23 12.77 -8.99
N ASP A 390 7.17 11.76 -9.86
CA ASP A 390 7.23 11.97 -11.32
C ASP A 390 5.88 12.51 -11.80
N LEU A 391 5.70 13.84 -11.74
CA LEU A 391 4.45 14.50 -12.12
C LEU A 391 4.15 14.39 -13.61
N MET A 392 5.19 14.30 -14.47
CA MET A 392 4.99 14.07 -15.90
C MET A 392 4.33 12.71 -16.13
N PHE A 393 4.81 11.68 -15.44
CA PHE A 393 4.25 10.34 -15.49
C PHE A 393 2.80 10.29 -14.99
N VAL A 394 2.50 10.97 -13.87
CA VAL A 394 1.14 11.07 -13.32
C VAL A 394 0.20 11.77 -14.31
N GLY A 395 0.61 12.94 -14.83
CA GLY A 395 -0.21 13.73 -15.74
C GLY A 395 -0.51 12.99 -17.05
N LEU A 396 0.53 12.38 -17.67
CA LEU A 396 0.36 11.59 -18.88
C LEU A 396 -0.51 10.35 -18.65
N ALA A 397 -0.35 9.67 -17.52
CA ALA A 397 -1.16 8.50 -17.21
C ALA A 397 -2.65 8.85 -17.06
N ILE A 398 -2.96 9.92 -16.32
CA ILE A 398 -4.34 10.38 -16.13
C ILE A 398 -4.92 10.89 -17.46
N PHE A 399 -4.14 11.61 -18.26
CA PHE A 399 -4.56 12.07 -19.60
C PHE A 399 -4.93 10.89 -20.51
N ILE A 400 -4.02 9.93 -20.66
CA ILE A 400 -4.23 8.73 -21.49
C ILE A 400 -5.44 7.94 -20.97
N GLY A 401 -5.50 7.72 -19.66
CA GLY A 401 -6.61 7.01 -19.03
C GLY A 401 -7.94 7.71 -19.22
N GLY A 402 -7.99 9.01 -18.99
CA GLY A 402 -9.18 9.82 -19.20
C GLY A 402 -9.66 9.81 -20.65
N LEU A 403 -8.73 9.89 -21.60
CA LEU A 403 -9.04 9.81 -23.03
C LEU A 403 -9.66 8.46 -23.42
N PHE A 404 -9.01 7.35 -23.03
CA PHE A 404 -9.55 6.00 -23.29
C PHE A 404 -10.87 5.75 -22.55
N GLY A 405 -10.99 6.23 -21.31
CA GLY A 405 -12.21 6.08 -20.51
C GLY A 405 -13.40 6.88 -21.09
N ALA A 406 -13.12 8.00 -21.75
CA ALA A 406 -14.16 8.80 -22.43
C ALA A 406 -14.70 8.13 -23.71
N MET A 407 -13.93 7.22 -24.31
CA MET A 407 -14.39 6.47 -25.49
C MET A 407 -15.54 5.54 -25.10
N SER A 408 -16.64 5.60 -25.87
CA SER A 408 -17.80 4.76 -25.67
C SER A 408 -17.85 3.66 -26.72
N ILE A 409 -18.07 2.44 -26.26
CA ILE A 409 -18.35 1.29 -27.15
C ILE A 409 -19.86 1.08 -27.10
N TRP A 410 -20.51 1.15 -28.25
CA TRP A 410 -21.95 0.92 -28.34
C TRP A 410 -22.26 -0.58 -28.43
N ILE A 411 -23.03 -1.09 -27.46
CA ILE A 411 -23.59 -2.44 -27.51
C ILE A 411 -25.10 -2.29 -27.65
N GLY A 412 -25.59 -2.41 -28.88
CA GLY A 412 -26.96 -2.07 -29.22
C GLY A 412 -27.22 -0.57 -29.06
N SER A 413 -28.20 -0.21 -28.24
CA SER A 413 -28.56 1.19 -27.92
C SER A 413 -27.86 1.75 -26.67
N ILE A 414 -27.03 0.97 -25.98
CA ILE A 414 -26.41 1.35 -24.71
C ILE A 414 -24.93 1.73 -24.95
N PRO A 415 -24.53 2.99 -24.65
CA PRO A 415 -23.13 3.39 -24.69
C PRO A 415 -22.41 2.85 -23.43
N LEU A 416 -21.58 1.84 -23.59
CA LEU A 416 -20.69 1.36 -22.54
C LEU A 416 -19.37 2.12 -22.59
N SER A 417 -19.05 2.83 -21.51
CA SER A 417 -17.76 3.46 -21.32
C SER A 417 -17.36 3.38 -19.84
N PHE A 418 -16.05 3.33 -19.58
CA PHE A 418 -15.53 3.39 -18.22
C PHE A 418 -15.64 4.80 -17.60
N GLY A 419 -15.94 5.82 -18.41
CA GLY A 419 -15.85 7.21 -18.02
C GLY A 419 -14.40 7.68 -17.86
N THR A 420 -14.20 8.98 -17.81
CA THR A 420 -12.86 9.57 -17.65
C THR A 420 -12.21 9.11 -16.34
N SER A 421 -13.01 8.97 -15.32
CA SER A 421 -12.59 8.56 -13.98
C SER A 421 -12.22 7.06 -13.93
N GLY A 422 -13.05 6.20 -14.49
CA GLY A 422 -12.75 4.76 -14.60
C GLY A 422 -11.53 4.48 -15.49
N GLY A 423 -11.37 5.25 -16.57
CA GLY A 423 -10.17 5.21 -17.40
C GLY A 423 -8.91 5.59 -16.63
N SER A 424 -8.98 6.56 -15.71
CA SER A 424 -7.86 6.92 -14.82
C SER A 424 -7.46 5.77 -13.89
N LEU A 425 -8.42 4.98 -13.39
CA LEU A 425 -8.16 3.77 -12.62
C LEU A 425 -7.38 2.74 -13.45
N VAL A 426 -7.86 2.45 -14.67
CA VAL A 426 -7.22 1.48 -15.57
C VAL A 426 -5.80 1.94 -15.94
N ALA A 427 -5.61 3.22 -16.22
CA ALA A 427 -4.28 3.78 -16.45
C ALA A 427 -3.39 3.63 -15.21
N GLY A 428 -3.89 3.95 -14.02
CA GLY A 428 -3.18 3.72 -12.77
C GLY A 428 -2.68 2.28 -12.65
N LEU A 429 -3.55 1.29 -12.90
CA LEU A 429 -3.20 -0.14 -12.90
C LEU A 429 -2.05 -0.48 -13.86
N VAL A 430 -2.18 -0.05 -15.11
CA VAL A 430 -1.18 -0.34 -16.15
C VAL A 430 0.14 0.35 -15.82
N PHE A 431 0.09 1.62 -15.44
CA PHE A 431 1.29 2.41 -15.14
C PHE A 431 1.97 1.97 -13.85
N GLY A 432 1.21 1.56 -12.82
CA GLY A 432 1.75 0.94 -11.60
C GLY A 432 2.45 -0.38 -11.91
N TRP A 433 1.85 -1.22 -12.76
CA TRP A 433 2.47 -2.44 -13.22
C TRP A 433 3.73 -2.18 -14.08
N LEU A 434 3.69 -1.22 -14.99
CA LEU A 434 4.87 -0.82 -15.78
C LEU A 434 6.01 -0.36 -14.86
N ARG A 435 5.71 0.43 -13.84
CA ARG A 435 6.67 0.86 -12.82
C ARG A 435 7.30 -0.36 -12.11
N SER A 436 6.53 -1.37 -11.74
CA SER A 436 7.07 -2.58 -11.10
C SER A 436 8.03 -3.37 -12.00
N LYS A 437 7.85 -3.25 -13.33
CA LYS A 437 8.71 -3.87 -14.34
C LYS A 437 9.95 -3.03 -14.67
N ARG A 438 9.80 -1.70 -14.66
CA ARG A 438 10.84 -0.72 -15.01
C ARG A 438 10.92 0.36 -13.92
N PRO A 439 11.61 0.09 -12.80
CA PRO A 439 11.62 0.99 -11.64
C PRO A 439 12.32 2.33 -11.86
N THR A 440 12.91 2.58 -13.01
CA THR A 440 13.62 3.82 -13.35
C THR A 440 12.71 5.00 -13.67
N TYR A 441 11.43 4.77 -14.00
CA TYR A 441 10.47 5.80 -14.40
C TYR A 441 9.20 5.72 -13.59
N GLY A 442 8.53 6.84 -13.43
CA GLY A 442 7.20 6.91 -12.83
C GLY A 442 7.19 6.63 -11.32
N TYR A 443 8.24 7.01 -10.61
CA TYR A 443 8.26 6.88 -9.17
C TYR A 443 7.32 7.88 -8.50
N ILE A 444 6.42 7.36 -7.69
CA ILE A 444 5.55 8.16 -6.83
C ILE A 444 5.79 7.68 -5.39
N PRO A 445 6.28 8.54 -4.48
CA PRO A 445 6.48 8.18 -3.09
C PRO A 445 5.20 7.66 -2.45
N PRO A 446 5.27 6.67 -1.53
CA PRO A 446 4.09 6.15 -0.84
C PRO A 446 3.27 7.24 -0.14
N SER A 447 3.93 8.28 0.39
CA SER A 447 3.29 9.45 0.98
C SER A 447 2.47 10.26 -0.02
N ALA A 448 2.95 10.41 -1.25
CA ALA A 448 2.23 11.10 -2.32
C ALA A 448 1.04 10.27 -2.83
N VAL A 449 1.21 8.95 -2.97
CA VAL A 449 0.10 8.03 -3.29
C VAL A 449 -0.98 8.09 -2.21
N TRP A 450 -0.56 8.06 -0.94
CA TRP A 450 -1.47 8.19 0.20
C TRP A 450 -2.23 9.52 0.19
N LEU A 451 -1.54 10.62 -0.11
CA LEU A 451 -2.15 11.96 -0.19
C LEU A 451 -3.19 12.01 -1.33
N MET A 452 -2.83 11.58 -2.53
CA MET A 452 -3.74 11.55 -3.69
C MET A 452 -4.97 10.69 -3.41
N ASN A 453 -4.78 9.54 -2.75
CA ASN A 453 -5.86 8.63 -2.39
C ASN A 453 -6.81 9.28 -1.36
N ASN A 454 -6.27 9.71 -0.23
CA ASN A 454 -7.10 10.20 0.87
C ASN A 454 -7.68 11.58 0.58
N LEU A 455 -6.89 12.52 0.09
CA LEU A 455 -7.37 13.86 -0.24
C LEU A 455 -8.33 13.80 -1.44
N GLY A 456 -7.96 13.05 -2.49
CA GLY A 456 -8.79 12.88 -3.67
C GLY A 456 -10.18 12.34 -3.35
N LEU A 457 -10.25 11.24 -2.59
CA LEU A 457 -11.52 10.65 -2.17
C LEU A 457 -12.33 11.58 -1.26
N ASN A 458 -11.71 12.13 -0.21
CA ASN A 458 -12.46 12.89 0.80
C ASN A 458 -12.93 14.25 0.27
N VAL A 459 -12.16 14.89 -0.61
CA VAL A 459 -12.63 16.11 -1.31
C VAL A 459 -13.79 15.77 -2.24
N PHE A 460 -13.67 14.71 -3.04
CA PHE A 460 -14.76 14.25 -3.91
C PHE A 460 -16.05 14.00 -3.10
N VAL A 461 -15.95 13.23 -2.02
CA VAL A 461 -17.12 12.88 -1.19
C VAL A 461 -17.68 14.10 -0.44
N ALA A 462 -16.84 15.03 0.00
CA ALA A 462 -17.28 16.29 0.60
C ALA A 462 -18.12 17.13 -0.38
N VAL A 463 -17.65 17.25 -1.64
CA VAL A 463 -18.43 17.94 -2.69
C VAL A 463 -19.77 17.24 -2.94
N VAL A 464 -19.76 15.91 -3.06
CA VAL A 464 -20.99 15.10 -3.21
C VAL A 464 -21.95 15.34 -2.05
N GLY A 465 -21.45 15.42 -0.81
CA GLY A 465 -22.26 15.71 0.36
C GLY A 465 -22.87 17.12 0.33
N ILE A 466 -22.08 18.14 -0.06
CA ILE A 466 -22.54 19.52 -0.17
C ILE A 466 -23.62 19.64 -1.26
N GLU A 467 -23.41 19.04 -2.42
CA GLU A 467 -24.38 19.04 -3.54
C GLU A 467 -25.71 18.33 -3.18
N ALA A 468 -25.63 17.22 -2.44
CA ALA A 468 -26.81 16.45 -2.04
C ALA A 468 -27.56 17.03 -0.83
N ALA A 469 -27.03 18.04 -0.16
CA ALA A 469 -27.57 18.58 1.09
C ALA A 469 -29.07 18.96 1.03
N PRO A 470 -29.57 19.66 -0.02
CA PRO A 470 -30.97 20.06 -0.07
C PRO A 470 -31.95 18.86 -0.10
N SER A 471 -31.58 17.80 -0.77
CA SER A 471 -32.40 16.60 -0.96
C SER A 471 -32.10 15.46 0.02
N PHE A 472 -31.08 15.59 0.86
CA PHE A 472 -30.62 14.49 1.72
C PHE A 472 -31.68 14.02 2.73
N ILE A 473 -32.28 14.96 3.46
CA ILE A 473 -33.28 14.66 4.49
C ILE A 473 -34.59 14.13 3.86
N SER A 474 -35.03 14.73 2.76
CA SER A 474 -36.22 14.28 2.04
C SER A 474 -35.99 12.89 1.41
N GLY A 475 -34.83 12.63 0.82
CA GLY A 475 -34.45 11.34 0.30
C GLY A 475 -34.40 10.26 1.38
N LEU A 476 -33.85 10.57 2.56
CA LEU A 476 -33.84 9.62 3.68
C LEU A 476 -35.26 9.29 4.17
N LYS A 477 -36.15 10.28 4.17
CA LYS A 477 -37.57 10.06 4.53
C LYS A 477 -38.33 9.24 3.47
N SER A 478 -38.05 9.46 2.18
CA SER A 478 -38.75 8.77 1.07
C SER A 478 -38.41 7.27 1.01
N ILE A 479 -37.14 6.90 1.19
CA ILE A 479 -36.71 5.49 1.20
C ILE A 479 -37.10 4.79 2.50
N GLY A 480 -37.18 5.54 3.59
CA GLY A 480 -37.64 5.04 4.89
C GLY A 480 -36.66 4.10 5.61
N PRO A 481 -37.07 3.51 6.74
CA PRO A 481 -36.20 2.68 7.59
C PRO A 481 -35.80 1.36 6.92
N MET A 482 -36.44 0.97 5.81
CA MET A 482 -36.12 -0.26 5.08
C MET A 482 -34.70 -0.23 4.51
N LEU A 483 -34.12 0.97 4.25
CA LEU A 483 -32.75 1.13 3.80
C LEU A 483 -31.73 0.55 4.80
N PHE A 484 -31.99 0.64 6.09
CA PHE A 484 -31.14 0.02 7.13
C PHE A 484 -31.16 -1.51 7.04
N VAL A 485 -32.34 -2.08 6.82
CA VAL A 485 -32.51 -3.54 6.71
C VAL A 485 -31.82 -4.09 5.46
N VAL A 486 -32.04 -3.45 4.32
CA VAL A 486 -31.43 -3.91 3.06
C VAL A 486 -29.92 -3.66 3.04
N GLY A 487 -29.42 -2.62 3.70
CA GLY A 487 -27.98 -2.38 3.89
C GLY A 487 -27.33 -3.48 4.73
N ALA A 488 -28.00 -3.90 5.80
CA ALA A 488 -27.54 -5.01 6.63
C ALA A 488 -27.54 -6.35 5.84
N ILE A 489 -28.62 -6.65 5.12
CA ILE A 489 -28.74 -7.86 4.28
C ILE A 489 -27.68 -7.84 3.16
N GLY A 490 -27.55 -6.72 2.43
CA GLY A 490 -26.58 -6.53 1.36
C GLY A 490 -25.11 -6.68 1.81
N THR A 491 -24.85 -6.48 3.11
CA THR A 491 -23.55 -6.72 3.71
C THR A 491 -23.39 -8.16 4.18
N MET A 492 -24.39 -8.68 4.91
CA MET A 492 -24.29 -9.96 5.62
C MET A 492 -24.23 -11.15 4.67
N ILE A 493 -25.07 -11.17 3.62
CA ILE A 493 -25.13 -12.29 2.67
C ILE A 493 -23.77 -12.53 1.99
N PRO A 494 -23.13 -11.53 1.34
CA PRO A 494 -21.84 -11.77 0.72
C PRO A 494 -20.74 -12.16 1.72
N VAL A 495 -20.71 -11.58 2.93
CA VAL A 495 -19.71 -11.91 3.94
C VAL A 495 -19.85 -13.37 4.38
N LEU A 496 -21.05 -13.84 4.68
CA LEU A 496 -21.30 -15.24 5.06
C LEU A 496 -21.01 -16.21 3.92
N PHE A 497 -21.37 -15.83 2.69
CA PHE A 497 -21.01 -16.59 1.49
C PHE A 497 -19.50 -16.71 1.33
N GLY A 498 -18.74 -15.64 1.57
CA GLY A 498 -17.28 -15.66 1.51
C GLY A 498 -16.65 -16.59 2.54
N LEU A 499 -17.14 -16.60 3.76
CA LEU A 499 -16.70 -17.53 4.80
C LEU A 499 -16.96 -18.99 4.39
N TRP A 500 -18.16 -19.27 3.87
CA TRP A 500 -18.53 -20.58 3.36
C TRP A 500 -17.66 -20.99 2.16
N LEU A 501 -17.52 -20.10 1.16
CA LEU A 501 -16.77 -20.34 -0.06
C LEU A 501 -15.29 -20.63 0.25
N GLY A 502 -14.64 -19.78 1.07
CA GLY A 502 -13.24 -19.94 1.42
C GLY A 502 -12.96 -21.20 2.23
N HIS A 503 -13.83 -21.51 3.19
CA HIS A 503 -13.64 -22.67 4.07
C HIS A 503 -14.02 -24.00 3.43
N LYS A 504 -15.19 -24.07 2.76
CA LYS A 504 -15.72 -25.34 2.23
C LYS A 504 -15.25 -25.65 0.82
N VAL A 505 -15.22 -24.64 -0.08
CA VAL A 505 -14.90 -24.84 -1.50
C VAL A 505 -13.40 -24.72 -1.74
N PHE A 506 -12.80 -23.60 -1.37
CA PHE A 506 -11.36 -23.37 -1.59
C PHE A 506 -10.46 -24.04 -0.54
N LYS A 507 -11.03 -24.44 0.59
CA LYS A 507 -10.31 -25.09 1.71
C LYS A 507 -9.12 -24.27 2.19
N PHE A 508 -9.24 -22.95 2.18
CA PHE A 508 -8.21 -22.04 2.69
C PHE A 508 -8.03 -22.23 4.20
N ASN A 509 -6.83 -21.93 4.70
CA ASN A 509 -6.63 -21.75 6.13
C ASN A 509 -7.63 -20.72 6.67
N PRO A 510 -8.21 -20.91 7.86
CA PRO A 510 -9.19 -20.00 8.42
C PRO A 510 -8.73 -18.53 8.44
N ALA A 511 -7.47 -18.24 8.81
CA ALA A 511 -6.93 -16.89 8.81
C ALA A 511 -6.90 -16.28 7.39
N ILE A 512 -6.50 -17.07 6.39
CA ILE A 512 -6.51 -16.66 4.98
C ILE A 512 -7.96 -16.44 4.49
N THR A 513 -8.92 -17.30 4.88
CA THR A 513 -10.34 -17.15 4.53
C THR A 513 -10.90 -15.82 5.03
N LEU A 514 -10.63 -15.47 6.29
CA LEU A 514 -11.05 -14.21 6.89
C LEU A 514 -10.41 -13.01 6.19
N GLY A 515 -9.11 -13.10 5.91
CA GLY A 515 -8.39 -12.07 5.17
C GLY A 515 -8.91 -11.90 3.73
N CYS A 516 -9.12 -12.98 3.00
CA CYS A 516 -9.71 -12.94 1.65
C CYS A 516 -11.11 -12.31 1.65
N THR A 517 -11.95 -12.66 2.62
CA THR A 517 -13.30 -12.10 2.72
C THR A 517 -13.25 -10.61 3.06
N ALA A 518 -12.37 -10.17 3.96
CA ALA A 518 -12.17 -8.75 4.26
C ALA A 518 -11.64 -7.98 3.03
N GLY A 519 -10.72 -8.59 2.27
CA GLY A 519 -10.14 -8.00 1.05
C GLY A 519 -11.17 -7.79 -0.06
N THR A 520 -12.03 -8.79 -0.31
CA THR A 520 -13.10 -8.67 -1.32
C THR A 520 -14.13 -7.60 -0.99
N ARG A 521 -14.25 -7.27 0.28
CA ARG A 521 -15.11 -6.20 0.78
C ARG A 521 -14.44 -4.83 0.77
N THR A 522 -13.18 -4.75 0.35
CA THR A 522 -12.33 -3.55 0.43
C THR A 522 -12.29 -2.91 1.83
N CYS A 523 -12.55 -3.70 2.88
CA CYS A 523 -12.71 -3.23 4.26
C CYS A 523 -11.45 -3.45 5.10
N THR A 524 -10.57 -2.44 5.16
CA THR A 524 -9.32 -2.50 5.95
C THR A 524 -9.59 -2.59 7.46
N ALA A 525 -10.67 -1.96 7.93
CA ALA A 525 -11.07 -2.04 9.34
C ALA A 525 -11.38 -3.48 9.77
N ALA A 526 -12.01 -4.28 8.88
CA ALA A 526 -12.29 -5.68 9.13
C ALA A 526 -11.01 -6.53 9.16
N LEU A 527 -10.00 -6.20 8.33
CA LEU A 527 -8.70 -6.85 8.41
C LEU A 527 -8.05 -6.63 9.78
N GLY A 528 -8.03 -5.38 10.26
CA GLY A 528 -7.50 -5.05 11.58
C GLY A 528 -8.20 -5.83 12.70
N ALA A 529 -9.54 -5.84 12.69
CA ALA A 529 -10.33 -6.58 13.69
C ALA A 529 -10.06 -8.10 13.67
N VAL A 530 -9.85 -8.68 12.48
CA VAL A 530 -9.48 -10.10 12.34
C VAL A 530 -8.09 -10.36 12.88
N GLN A 531 -7.12 -9.51 12.57
CA GLN A 531 -5.75 -9.61 13.05
C GLN A 531 -5.68 -9.53 14.58
N ASP A 532 -6.40 -8.57 15.17
CA ASP A 532 -6.50 -8.40 16.62
C ASP A 532 -7.15 -9.62 17.30
N ALA A 533 -8.24 -10.14 16.73
CA ALA A 533 -8.94 -11.30 17.29
C ALA A 533 -8.08 -12.57 17.26
N ILE A 534 -7.33 -12.80 16.18
CA ILE A 534 -6.49 -13.99 16.00
C ILE A 534 -5.12 -13.82 16.66
N GLY A 535 -4.63 -12.58 16.77
CA GLY A 535 -3.27 -12.25 17.24
C GLY A 535 -2.19 -12.61 16.19
N SER A 536 -2.48 -12.40 14.90
CA SER A 536 -1.58 -12.75 13.78
C SER A 536 -1.77 -11.82 12.59
N THR A 537 -0.70 -11.59 11.83
CA THR A 537 -0.72 -10.81 10.59
C THR A 537 -1.03 -11.64 9.35
N LEU A 538 -1.13 -12.96 9.45
CA LEU A 538 -1.40 -13.88 8.32
C LEU A 538 -2.65 -13.53 7.49
N PRO A 539 -3.75 -13.02 8.05
CA PRO A 539 -4.90 -12.59 7.24
C PRO A 539 -4.56 -11.59 6.15
N ALA A 540 -3.50 -10.78 6.34
CA ALA A 540 -3.06 -9.80 5.35
C ALA A 540 -2.62 -10.44 4.01
N ILE A 541 -2.10 -11.67 4.02
CA ILE A 541 -1.71 -12.41 2.81
C ILE A 541 -2.92 -12.65 1.91
N GLY A 542 -4.04 -13.11 2.49
CA GLY A 542 -5.29 -13.30 1.75
C GLY A 542 -5.92 -11.98 1.32
N TYR A 543 -5.87 -10.99 2.21
CA TYR A 543 -6.42 -9.65 1.98
C TYR A 543 -5.78 -8.96 0.76
N ALA A 544 -4.47 -8.94 0.65
CA ALA A 544 -3.76 -8.15 -0.37
C ALA A 544 -4.20 -8.52 -1.80
N VAL A 545 -4.21 -9.81 -2.13
CA VAL A 545 -4.61 -10.31 -3.47
C VAL A 545 -6.08 -10.01 -3.75
N THR A 546 -6.96 -10.34 -2.80
CA THR A 546 -8.41 -10.19 -3.02
C THR A 546 -8.84 -8.72 -3.02
N TYR A 547 -8.20 -7.88 -2.22
CA TYR A 547 -8.39 -6.43 -2.25
C TYR A 547 -8.05 -5.84 -3.63
N ALA A 548 -6.89 -6.24 -4.18
CA ALA A 548 -6.44 -5.76 -5.49
C ALA A 548 -7.43 -6.11 -6.61
N VAL A 549 -7.88 -7.35 -6.64
CA VAL A 549 -8.83 -7.84 -7.67
C VAL A 549 -10.21 -7.21 -7.47
N SER A 550 -10.69 -7.13 -6.23
CA SER A 550 -12.06 -6.67 -5.96
C SER A 550 -12.25 -5.17 -6.12
N ASN A 551 -11.22 -4.35 -5.90
CA ASN A 551 -11.31 -2.91 -6.21
C ASN A 551 -11.69 -2.62 -7.65
N ILE A 552 -11.29 -3.49 -8.57
CA ILE A 552 -11.61 -3.36 -9.99
C ILE A 552 -12.98 -3.98 -10.28
N LEU A 553 -13.17 -5.22 -9.82
CA LEU A 553 -14.37 -5.97 -10.14
C LEU A 553 -15.65 -5.36 -9.55
N LEU A 554 -15.59 -4.81 -8.33
CA LEU A 554 -16.75 -4.14 -7.73
C LEU A 554 -17.18 -2.91 -8.53
N ILE A 555 -16.26 -2.18 -9.14
CA ILE A 555 -16.60 -1.05 -10.02
C ILE A 555 -17.26 -1.58 -11.31
N ILE A 556 -16.68 -2.62 -11.93
CA ILE A 556 -17.25 -3.24 -13.15
C ILE A 556 -18.64 -3.78 -12.89
N TRP A 557 -18.83 -4.53 -11.80
CA TRP A 557 -20.14 -5.08 -11.42
C TRP A 557 -21.12 -3.97 -11.05
N GLY A 558 -20.65 -2.91 -10.37
CA GLY A 558 -21.48 -1.76 -10.07
C GLY A 558 -21.98 -1.05 -11.33
N LEU A 559 -21.14 -0.89 -12.37
CA LEU A 559 -21.56 -0.36 -13.66
C LEU A 559 -22.58 -1.28 -14.34
N LEU A 560 -22.39 -2.60 -14.27
CA LEU A 560 -23.36 -3.56 -14.80
C LEU A 560 -24.72 -3.48 -14.09
N THR A 561 -24.74 -3.24 -12.76
CA THR A 561 -26.02 -3.08 -12.06
C THR A 561 -26.82 -1.89 -12.60
N VAL A 562 -26.15 -0.81 -12.98
CA VAL A 562 -26.77 0.39 -13.56
C VAL A 562 -27.37 0.13 -14.95
N THR A 563 -26.77 -0.79 -15.71
CA THR A 563 -27.26 -1.13 -17.07
C THR A 563 -28.41 -2.13 -17.04
N VAL A 564 -28.46 -3.00 -16.03
CA VAL A 564 -29.44 -4.09 -15.92
C VAL A 564 -30.76 -3.63 -15.30
N ILE A 565 -30.73 -2.73 -14.32
CA ILE A 565 -31.91 -2.10 -13.71
C ILE A 565 -32.41 -0.94 -14.57
#